data_116b4a2dffb6412d8a34a72ea4bd8976
#
_entry.id   116b4a2dffb6412d8a34a72ea4bd8976
#
_cell.length_a   1.000
_cell.length_b   1.000
_cell.length_c   1.000
_cell.angle_alpha   90.00
_cell.angle_beta   90.00
_cell.angle_gamma   90.00
#
_symmetry.space_group_name_H-M   'P 1'
#
loop_
_entity.id
_entity.type
_entity.pdbx_description
1 polymer ?
#
loop_
_entity_poly.entity_id
_entity_poly.type
_entity_poly.pdbx_seq_one_letter_code
_entity_poly.pdbx_strand_id
1 'polypeptide(L)'
;MMLSARNVCWAAGCAEILHDVSLDVVKGEFLGIIGPNGSGKTTLLSLLSGIRRPRSGTVLLGNAPIQKFNRREIARRLALVEQQAETTERITARQAVELGRTPYLGALSPWSAADDAIVGKALENVDMAHLAGRCWHTLSGGERQRLHIARALAQEPQILLLDEPTNHLDIGHQIGLLDLVSRQGGADGGGGAARPQPRGHVL
;
A
#
# COMPACT_ATOMS: atom_id res chain seq x y z
N MET A 1 10.63 -11.74 -9.93
CA MET A 1 9.24 -11.38 -9.64
C MET A 1 9.15 -10.92 -8.20
N MET A 2 8.41 -9.84 -7.90
CA MET A 2 8.17 -9.41 -6.52
C MET A 2 6.82 -9.89 -6.00
N LEU A 3 5.78 -9.80 -6.83
CA LEU A 3 4.43 -10.25 -6.53
C LEU A 3 3.82 -10.83 -7.80
N SER A 4 3.08 -11.93 -7.70
CA SER A 4 2.35 -12.46 -8.85
C SER A 4 1.06 -13.15 -8.44
N ALA A 5 0.07 -13.11 -9.32
CA ALA A 5 -1.14 -13.90 -9.25
C ALA A 5 -1.14 -14.91 -10.41
N ARG A 6 -1.60 -16.11 -10.16
CA ARG A 6 -1.70 -17.21 -11.14
C ARG A 6 -3.09 -17.83 -11.08
N ASN A 7 -3.86 -17.62 -12.14
CA ASN A 7 -5.19 -18.20 -12.34
C ASN A 7 -6.11 -17.98 -11.12
N VAL A 8 -6.06 -16.76 -10.56
CA VAL A 8 -6.78 -16.42 -9.34
C VAL A 8 -8.25 -16.21 -9.63
N CYS A 9 -9.09 -16.98 -8.94
CA CYS A 9 -10.54 -16.79 -8.92
C CYS A 9 -11.02 -16.45 -7.51
N TRP A 10 -12.06 -15.63 -7.43
CA TRP A 10 -12.69 -15.30 -6.16
C TRP A 10 -14.19 -15.02 -6.32
N ALA A 11 -14.99 -15.44 -5.34
CA ALA A 11 -16.43 -15.26 -5.32
C ALA A 11 -16.91 -14.81 -3.94
N ALA A 12 -17.94 -13.97 -3.91
CA ALA A 12 -18.70 -13.59 -2.72
C ALA A 12 -20.04 -14.34 -2.73
N GLY A 13 -20.15 -15.36 -1.90
CA GLY A 13 -21.31 -16.28 -1.96
C GLY A 13 -21.40 -16.96 -3.32
N CYS A 14 -22.50 -16.74 -4.04
CA CYS A 14 -22.71 -17.29 -5.38
C CYS A 14 -22.23 -16.37 -6.52
N ALA A 15 -21.86 -15.12 -6.22
CA ALA A 15 -21.40 -14.16 -7.22
C ALA A 15 -19.89 -14.30 -7.43
N GLU A 16 -19.49 -14.73 -8.61
CA GLU A 16 -18.09 -14.76 -9.03
C GLU A 16 -17.64 -13.34 -9.42
N ILE A 17 -16.56 -12.87 -8.80
CA ILE A 17 -16.07 -11.49 -8.94
C ILE A 17 -14.76 -11.46 -9.73
N LEU A 18 -13.90 -12.45 -9.53
CA LEU A 18 -12.64 -12.58 -10.26
C LEU A 18 -12.58 -13.94 -10.94
N HIS A 19 -12.28 -13.91 -12.24
CA HIS A 19 -12.21 -15.09 -13.11
C HIS A 19 -10.80 -15.20 -13.69
N ASP A 20 -10.06 -16.22 -13.31
CA ASP A 20 -8.78 -16.61 -13.92
C ASP A 20 -7.77 -15.46 -14.09
N VAL A 21 -7.66 -14.59 -13.07
CA VAL A 21 -6.79 -13.43 -13.13
C VAL A 21 -5.34 -13.82 -12.92
N SER A 22 -4.49 -13.46 -13.87
CA SER A 22 -3.05 -13.66 -13.79
C SER A 22 -2.31 -12.35 -14.07
N LEU A 23 -1.36 -12.00 -13.19
CA LEU A 23 -0.51 -10.82 -13.35
C LEU A 23 0.84 -11.01 -12.68
N ASP A 24 1.80 -10.22 -13.11
CA ASP A 24 3.16 -10.17 -12.57
C ASP A 24 3.55 -8.74 -12.26
N VAL A 25 4.19 -8.54 -11.11
CA VAL A 25 4.81 -7.28 -10.70
C VAL A 25 6.29 -7.50 -10.48
N VAL A 26 7.12 -6.72 -11.17
CA VAL A 26 8.58 -6.77 -11.03
C VAL A 26 9.10 -5.57 -10.23
N LYS A 27 10.37 -5.62 -9.80
CA LYS A 27 10.98 -4.51 -9.05
C LYS A 27 11.02 -3.24 -9.89
N GLY A 28 10.61 -2.12 -9.30
CA GLY A 28 10.61 -0.80 -9.96
C GLY A 28 9.49 -0.61 -10.99
N GLU A 29 8.54 -1.53 -11.09
CA GLU A 29 7.40 -1.42 -11.98
C GLU A 29 6.26 -0.66 -11.31
N PHE A 30 5.61 0.21 -12.07
CA PHE A 30 4.33 0.81 -11.74
C PHE A 30 3.23 0.12 -12.55
N LEU A 31 2.39 -0.67 -11.89
CA LEU A 31 1.29 -1.40 -12.53
C LEU A 31 -0.04 -0.73 -12.20
N GLY A 32 -0.78 -0.28 -13.21
CA GLY A 32 -2.14 0.25 -13.09
C GLY A 32 -3.19 -0.83 -13.34
N ILE A 33 -4.15 -0.98 -12.42
CA ILE A 33 -5.32 -1.84 -12.60
C ILE A 33 -6.51 -0.92 -12.91
N ILE A 34 -7.06 -1.03 -14.12
CA ILE A 34 -8.13 -0.17 -14.62
C ILE A 34 -9.37 -1.00 -14.84
N GLY A 35 -10.53 -0.47 -14.48
CA GLY A 35 -11.83 -1.12 -14.68
C GLY A 35 -12.95 -0.31 -14.04
N PRO A 36 -14.22 -0.56 -14.39
CA PRO A 36 -15.38 0.11 -13.83
C PRO A 36 -15.53 -0.17 -12.33
N ASN A 37 -16.39 0.60 -11.64
CA ASN A 37 -16.74 0.31 -10.26
C ASN A 37 -17.44 -1.07 -10.19
N GLY A 38 -17.06 -1.86 -9.18
CA GLY A 38 -17.57 -3.22 -9.02
C GLY A 38 -16.86 -4.30 -9.84
N SER A 39 -15.83 -3.96 -10.66
CA SER A 39 -15.07 -4.96 -11.44
C SER A 39 -14.11 -5.84 -10.61
N GLY A 40 -14.06 -5.67 -9.29
CA GLY A 40 -13.24 -6.52 -8.43
C GLY A 40 -11.84 -5.98 -8.12
N LYS A 41 -11.49 -4.73 -8.47
CA LYS A 41 -10.16 -4.14 -8.20
C LYS A 41 -9.76 -4.24 -6.72
N THR A 42 -10.60 -3.78 -5.81
CA THR A 42 -10.38 -3.88 -4.35
C THR A 42 -10.27 -5.33 -3.89
N THR A 43 -11.05 -6.23 -4.48
CA THR A 43 -10.98 -7.66 -4.18
C THR A 43 -9.63 -8.25 -4.62
N LEU A 44 -9.16 -7.90 -5.83
CA LEU A 44 -7.86 -8.33 -6.32
C LEU A 44 -6.72 -7.81 -5.43
N LEU A 45 -6.75 -6.54 -5.04
CA LEU A 45 -5.77 -5.96 -4.11
C LEU A 45 -5.78 -6.67 -2.74
N SER A 46 -6.97 -7.02 -2.23
CA SER A 46 -7.11 -7.78 -0.98
C SER A 46 -6.52 -9.20 -1.08
N LEU A 47 -6.59 -9.83 -2.25
CA LEU A 47 -5.96 -11.15 -2.51
C LEU A 47 -4.45 -11.01 -2.64
N LEU A 48 -3.98 -10.01 -3.40
CA LEU A 48 -2.56 -9.73 -3.59
C LEU A 48 -1.85 -9.35 -2.28
N SER A 49 -2.56 -8.69 -1.35
CA SER A 49 -2.03 -8.35 -0.01
C SER A 49 -2.11 -9.53 0.99
N GLY A 50 -2.73 -10.64 0.62
CA GLY A 50 -2.92 -11.78 1.51
C GLY A 50 -3.97 -11.57 2.61
N ILE A 51 -4.74 -10.48 2.58
CA ILE A 51 -5.88 -10.25 3.48
C ILE A 51 -6.96 -11.29 3.22
N ARG A 52 -7.24 -11.57 1.94
CA ARG A 52 -8.18 -12.63 1.51
C ARG A 52 -7.41 -13.80 0.90
N ARG A 53 -8.04 -14.96 0.88
CA ARG A 53 -7.53 -16.15 0.17
C ARG A 53 -8.30 -16.34 -1.12
N PRO A 54 -7.64 -16.65 -2.24
CA PRO A 54 -8.34 -16.98 -3.47
C PRO A 54 -9.13 -18.29 -3.31
N ARG A 55 -10.22 -18.44 -4.07
CA ARG A 55 -10.98 -19.71 -4.16
C ARG A 55 -10.19 -20.76 -4.93
N SER A 56 -9.54 -20.33 -5.99
CA SER A 56 -8.59 -21.14 -6.79
C SER A 56 -7.45 -20.26 -7.28
N GLY A 57 -6.38 -20.87 -7.77
CA GLY A 57 -5.16 -20.16 -8.15
C GLY A 57 -4.27 -19.86 -6.95
N THR A 58 -3.22 -19.06 -7.17
CA THR A 58 -2.21 -18.79 -6.15
C THR A 58 -1.67 -17.37 -6.29
N VAL A 59 -1.47 -16.71 -5.15
CA VAL A 59 -0.70 -15.45 -5.05
C VAL A 59 0.68 -15.79 -4.52
N LEU A 60 1.72 -15.35 -5.22
CA LEU A 60 3.13 -15.56 -4.84
C LEU A 60 3.75 -14.21 -4.40
N LEU A 61 4.41 -14.20 -3.26
CA LEU A 61 5.26 -13.11 -2.80
C LEU A 61 6.72 -13.54 -2.98
N GLY A 62 7.40 -12.96 -3.96
CA GLY A 62 8.64 -13.51 -4.49
C GLY A 62 8.38 -14.85 -5.16
N ASN A 63 9.11 -15.90 -4.71
CA ASN A 63 9.01 -17.24 -5.27
C ASN A 63 8.17 -18.22 -4.42
N ALA A 64 7.43 -17.72 -3.42
CA ALA A 64 6.67 -18.57 -2.52
C ALA A 64 5.22 -18.10 -2.38
N PRO A 65 4.25 -19.03 -2.22
CA PRO A 65 2.87 -18.69 -1.93
C PRO A 65 2.77 -17.75 -0.73
N ILE A 66 1.98 -16.67 -0.85
CA ILE A 66 1.84 -15.65 0.19
C ILE A 66 1.34 -16.25 1.52
N GLN A 67 0.59 -17.37 1.46
CA GLN A 67 0.08 -18.07 2.62
C GLN A 67 1.17 -18.73 3.48
N LYS A 68 2.40 -18.90 2.96
CA LYS A 68 3.55 -19.43 3.71
C LYS A 68 4.17 -18.39 4.65
N PHE A 69 3.87 -17.13 4.45
CA PHE A 69 4.37 -16.04 5.29
C PHE A 69 3.37 -15.71 6.41
N ASN A 70 3.88 -15.37 7.58
CA ASN A 70 3.05 -14.81 8.63
C ASN A 70 2.69 -13.35 8.32
N ARG A 71 1.66 -12.81 9.01
CA ARG A 71 1.16 -11.46 8.78
C ARG A 71 2.24 -10.38 8.90
N ARG A 72 3.16 -10.55 9.84
CA ARG A 72 4.25 -9.60 10.10
C ARG A 72 5.30 -9.62 8.99
N GLU A 73 5.62 -10.79 8.45
CA GLU A 73 6.52 -10.95 7.30
C GLU A 73 5.94 -10.33 6.03
N ILE A 74 4.64 -10.53 5.78
CA ILE A 74 3.94 -9.88 4.67
C ILE A 74 3.99 -8.37 4.85
N ALA A 75 3.62 -7.87 6.04
CA ALA A 75 3.56 -6.44 6.32
C ALA A 75 4.93 -5.73 6.24
N ARG A 76 6.06 -6.42 6.44
CA ARG A 76 7.41 -5.86 6.21
C ARG A 76 7.79 -5.74 4.73
N ARG A 77 7.04 -6.38 3.83
CA ARG A 77 7.34 -6.42 2.39
C ARG A 77 6.30 -5.68 1.57
N LEU A 78 5.06 -5.66 2.03
CA LEU A 78 3.93 -5.16 1.28
C LEU A 78 3.05 -4.28 2.17
N ALA A 79 2.74 -3.07 1.70
CA ALA A 79 1.74 -2.19 2.30
C ALA A 79 0.53 -2.06 1.37
N LEU A 80 -0.66 -1.99 1.97
CA LEU A 80 -1.91 -1.69 1.30
C LEU A 80 -2.49 -0.39 1.85
N VAL A 81 -2.77 0.55 0.95
CA VAL A 81 -3.56 1.75 1.24
C VAL A 81 -4.97 1.50 0.73
N GLU A 82 -5.90 1.33 1.65
CA GLU A 82 -7.32 1.15 1.34
C GLU A 82 -8.00 2.51 1.08
N GLN A 83 -9.08 2.49 0.31
CA GLN A 83 -9.85 3.67 -0.08
C GLN A 83 -10.38 4.46 1.13
N GLN A 84 -10.83 3.77 2.17
CA GLN A 84 -11.31 4.37 3.41
C GLN A 84 -10.88 3.53 4.61
N ALA A 85 -10.13 4.14 5.53
CA ALA A 85 -9.87 3.60 6.84
C ALA A 85 -10.29 4.64 7.87
N GLU A 86 -11.48 4.45 8.43
CA GLU A 86 -11.97 5.27 9.53
C GLU A 86 -11.49 4.70 10.86
N THR A 87 -11.20 5.59 11.81
CA THR A 87 -10.95 5.23 13.19
C THR A 87 -11.84 6.05 14.10
N THR A 88 -12.42 5.41 15.10
CA THR A 88 -13.16 6.06 16.19
C THR A 88 -12.24 6.49 17.33
N GLU A 89 -10.98 6.06 17.30
CA GLU A 89 -9.98 6.35 18.31
C GLU A 89 -9.54 7.82 18.27
N ARG A 90 -9.31 8.39 19.45
CA ARG A 90 -8.76 9.75 19.59
C ARG A 90 -7.24 9.73 19.46
N ILE A 91 -6.77 9.50 18.25
CA ILE A 91 -5.33 9.49 17.92
C ILE A 91 -4.92 10.76 17.19
N THR A 92 -3.64 11.13 17.30
CA THR A 92 -3.05 12.21 16.52
C THR A 92 -2.65 11.72 15.12
N ALA A 93 -2.41 12.67 14.20
CA ALA A 93 -1.87 12.39 12.87
C ALA A 93 -0.57 11.57 12.94
N ARG A 94 0.35 11.94 13.85
CA ARG A 94 1.60 11.21 14.09
C ARG A 94 1.33 9.76 14.55
N GLN A 95 0.48 9.59 15.56
CA GLN A 95 0.15 8.26 16.07
C GLN A 95 -0.46 7.35 14.99
N ALA A 96 -1.27 7.90 14.08
CA ALA A 96 -1.80 7.15 12.94
C ALA A 96 -0.68 6.64 12.02
N VAL A 97 0.38 7.43 11.79
CA VAL A 97 1.54 7.02 10.97
C VAL A 97 2.44 6.04 11.73
N GLU A 98 2.58 6.19 13.04
CA GLU A 98 3.34 5.27 13.92
C GLU A 98 2.83 3.82 13.83
N LEU A 99 1.53 3.60 13.55
CA LEU A 99 0.98 2.27 13.31
C LEU A 99 1.66 1.54 12.14
N GLY A 100 2.27 2.26 11.19
CA GLY A 100 3.08 1.69 10.12
C GLY A 100 4.32 0.94 10.63
N ARG A 101 4.81 1.26 11.83
CA ARG A 101 5.96 0.57 12.45
C ARG A 101 5.59 -0.71 13.20
N THR A 102 4.30 -0.99 13.41
CA THR A 102 3.81 -2.20 14.13
C THR A 102 4.48 -3.51 13.69
N PRO A 103 4.75 -3.77 12.39
CA PRO A 103 5.43 -5.00 11.97
C PRO A 103 6.84 -5.18 12.51
N TYR A 104 7.49 -4.11 12.95
CA TYR A 104 8.87 -4.11 13.44
C TYR A 104 8.95 -4.18 14.97
N LEU A 105 7.89 -3.81 15.66
CA LEU A 105 7.84 -3.75 17.12
C LEU A 105 7.56 -5.12 17.74
N GLY A 106 8.13 -5.37 18.91
CA GLY A 106 7.92 -6.59 19.68
C GLY A 106 8.55 -6.48 21.07
N ALA A 107 8.40 -7.53 21.88
CA ALA A 107 8.94 -7.54 23.25
C ALA A 107 10.47 -7.29 23.31
N LEU A 108 11.21 -7.78 22.31
CA LEU A 108 12.67 -7.61 22.18
C LEU A 108 13.07 -6.49 21.21
N SER A 109 12.10 -5.80 20.63
CA SER A 109 12.31 -4.70 19.68
C SER A 109 11.32 -3.58 20.00
N PRO A 110 11.56 -2.85 21.11
CA PRO A 110 10.73 -1.70 21.48
C PRO A 110 10.92 -0.56 20.48
N TRP A 111 10.06 0.46 20.58
CA TRP A 111 10.19 1.70 19.81
C TRP A 111 11.58 2.33 19.99
N SER A 112 12.14 2.82 18.89
CA SER A 112 13.50 3.37 18.83
C SER A 112 13.55 4.75 18.18
N ALA A 113 14.65 5.47 18.34
CA ALA A 113 14.89 6.74 17.66
C ALA A 113 14.90 6.59 16.11
N ALA A 114 15.23 5.40 15.60
CA ALA A 114 15.14 5.12 14.17
C ALA A 114 13.67 5.10 13.70
N ASP A 115 12.75 4.54 14.50
CA ASP A 115 11.33 4.57 14.19
C ASP A 115 10.78 6.00 14.19
N ASP A 116 11.24 6.84 15.15
CA ASP A 116 10.90 8.28 15.18
C ASP A 116 11.32 9.00 13.90
N ALA A 117 12.55 8.74 13.43
CA ALA A 117 13.10 9.34 12.22
C ALA A 117 12.30 8.89 10.96
N ILE A 118 11.97 7.60 10.87
CA ILE A 118 11.18 7.04 9.76
C ILE A 118 9.79 7.67 9.72
N VAL A 119 9.11 7.77 10.86
CA VAL A 119 7.78 8.40 10.96
C VAL A 119 7.85 9.88 10.61
N GLY A 120 8.85 10.61 11.11
CA GLY A 120 9.08 12.01 10.77
C GLY A 120 9.24 12.21 9.26
N LYS A 121 10.12 11.43 8.63
CA LYS A 121 10.33 11.46 7.18
C LYS A 121 9.08 11.09 6.38
N ALA A 122 8.31 10.11 6.86
CA ALA A 122 7.06 9.73 6.20
C ALA A 122 6.04 10.87 6.21
N LEU A 123 5.93 11.61 7.32
CA LEU A 123 5.07 12.80 7.43
C LEU A 123 5.56 13.95 6.54
N GLU A 124 6.86 14.20 6.47
CA GLU A 124 7.47 15.19 5.58
C GLU A 124 7.18 14.88 4.11
N ASN A 125 7.34 13.62 3.71
CA ASN A 125 7.12 13.16 2.34
C ASN A 125 5.71 13.45 1.80
N VAL A 126 4.71 13.55 2.68
CA VAL A 126 3.32 13.84 2.31
C VAL A 126 2.88 15.25 2.72
N ASP A 127 3.82 16.10 3.12
CA ASP A 127 3.57 17.48 3.60
C ASP A 127 2.58 17.55 4.78
N MET A 128 2.73 16.63 5.75
CA MET A 128 1.86 16.54 6.93
C MET A 128 2.61 16.72 8.25
N ALA A 129 3.92 17.05 8.23
CA ALA A 129 4.72 17.22 9.44
C ALA A 129 4.19 18.32 10.35
N HIS A 130 3.69 19.43 9.77
CA HIS A 130 3.13 20.56 10.50
C HIS A 130 1.80 20.23 11.22
N LEU A 131 1.11 19.14 10.85
CA LEU A 131 -0.14 18.67 11.45
C LEU A 131 0.06 17.43 12.33
N ALA A 132 1.29 17.01 12.63
CA ALA A 132 1.61 15.78 13.35
C ALA A 132 0.87 15.63 14.70
N GLY A 133 0.70 16.72 15.44
CA GLY A 133 -0.03 16.74 16.72
C GLY A 133 -1.54 16.91 16.61
N ARG A 134 -2.10 17.11 15.41
CA ARG A 134 -3.54 17.33 15.22
C ARG A 134 -4.32 16.03 15.38
N CYS A 135 -5.48 16.11 16.01
CA CYS A 135 -6.36 14.97 16.18
C CYS A 135 -6.92 14.49 14.83
N TRP A 136 -6.93 13.17 14.61
CA TRP A 136 -7.38 12.51 13.38
C TRP A 136 -8.76 12.99 12.90
N HIS A 137 -9.74 13.05 13.81
CA HIS A 137 -11.13 13.39 13.46
C HIS A 137 -11.32 14.85 13.02
N THR A 138 -10.33 15.75 13.29
CA THR A 138 -10.36 17.15 12.87
C THR A 138 -9.71 17.38 11.52
N LEU A 139 -9.18 16.33 10.89
CA LEU A 139 -8.53 16.40 9.60
C LEU A 139 -9.54 16.29 8.46
N SER A 140 -9.28 16.98 7.36
CA SER A 140 -10.03 16.83 6.10
C SER A 140 -9.81 15.45 5.47
N GLY A 141 -10.67 15.06 4.52
CA GLY A 141 -10.53 13.79 3.78
C GLY A 141 -9.19 13.67 3.07
N GLY A 142 -8.73 14.74 2.40
CA GLY A 142 -7.43 14.77 1.73
C GLY A 142 -6.23 14.68 2.69
N GLU A 143 -6.31 15.33 3.87
CA GLU A 143 -5.28 15.20 4.91
C GLU A 143 -5.22 13.77 5.46
N ARG A 144 -6.37 13.14 5.71
CA ARG A 144 -6.43 11.72 6.15
C ARG A 144 -5.85 10.79 5.08
N GLN A 145 -6.16 11.01 3.80
CA GLN A 145 -5.61 10.22 2.70
C GLN A 145 -4.09 10.31 2.64
N ARG A 146 -3.52 11.52 2.79
CA ARG A 146 -2.06 11.69 2.86
C ARG A 146 -1.45 10.97 4.05
N LEU A 147 -2.11 10.98 5.21
CA LEU A 147 -1.63 10.22 6.38
C LEU A 147 -1.72 8.70 6.20
N HIS A 148 -2.71 8.17 5.47
CA HIS A 148 -2.74 6.75 5.11
C HIS A 148 -1.54 6.36 4.25
N ILE A 149 -1.15 7.24 3.32
CA ILE A 149 0.04 7.05 2.51
C ILE A 149 1.30 7.14 3.39
N ALA A 150 1.40 8.15 4.27
CA ALA A 150 2.52 8.27 5.20
C ALA A 150 2.66 7.02 6.09
N ARG A 151 1.55 6.47 6.58
CA ARG A 151 1.53 5.21 7.35
C ARG A 151 2.10 4.05 6.54
N ALA A 152 1.70 3.93 5.28
CA ALA A 152 2.21 2.90 4.39
C ALA A 152 3.72 3.09 4.10
N LEU A 153 4.18 4.34 3.92
CA LEU A 153 5.59 4.65 3.73
C LEU A 153 6.43 4.37 4.98
N ALA A 154 5.89 4.68 6.18
CA ALA A 154 6.55 4.36 7.45
C ALA A 154 6.75 2.85 7.66
N GLN A 155 6.00 2.01 6.98
CA GLN A 155 6.18 0.56 6.96
C GLN A 155 7.42 0.14 6.14
N GLU A 156 8.04 1.04 5.35
CA GLU A 156 9.18 0.77 4.46
C GLU A 156 8.95 -0.45 3.55
N PRO A 157 7.82 -0.53 2.82
CA PRO A 157 7.47 -1.69 2.04
C PRO A 157 8.29 -1.79 0.76
N GLN A 158 8.51 -3.01 0.28
CA GLN A 158 9.07 -3.27 -1.07
C GLN A 158 7.99 -3.16 -2.16
N ILE A 159 6.73 -3.36 -1.78
CA ILE A 159 5.56 -3.33 -2.68
C ILE A 159 4.50 -2.45 -2.01
N LEU A 160 4.01 -1.46 -2.75
CA LEU A 160 2.92 -0.60 -2.31
C LEU A 160 1.69 -0.85 -3.18
N LEU A 161 0.61 -1.30 -2.57
CA LEU A 161 -0.69 -1.46 -3.20
C LEU A 161 -1.56 -0.27 -2.82
N LEU A 162 -2.17 0.37 -3.82
CA LEU A 162 -3.01 1.56 -3.63
C LEU A 162 -4.40 1.26 -4.22
N ASP A 163 -5.45 1.35 -3.39
CA ASP A 163 -6.83 1.23 -3.84
C ASP A 163 -7.45 2.62 -3.96
N GLU A 164 -7.68 3.06 -5.20
CA GLU A 164 -8.23 4.38 -5.55
C GLU A 164 -7.55 5.55 -4.80
N PRO A 165 -6.20 5.66 -4.83
CA PRO A 165 -5.45 6.60 -4.00
C PRO A 165 -5.73 8.08 -4.31
N THR A 166 -6.36 8.35 -5.45
CA THR A 166 -6.62 9.70 -5.95
C THR A 166 -8.00 10.23 -5.58
N ASN A 167 -8.88 9.41 -5.02
CA ASN A 167 -10.16 9.86 -4.54
C ASN A 167 -9.96 10.88 -3.40
N HIS A 168 -10.61 12.03 -3.51
CA HIS A 168 -10.51 13.16 -2.57
C HIS A 168 -9.19 13.95 -2.57
N LEU A 169 -8.26 13.67 -3.50
CA LEU A 169 -7.09 14.51 -3.74
C LEU A 169 -7.31 15.41 -4.95
N ASP A 170 -6.86 16.65 -4.88
CA ASP A 170 -6.77 17.50 -6.05
C ASP A 170 -5.65 17.04 -7.02
N ILE A 171 -5.72 17.52 -8.26
CA ILE A 171 -4.80 17.08 -9.34
C ILE A 171 -3.32 17.30 -8.97
N GLY A 172 -3.00 18.39 -8.26
CA GLY A 172 -1.63 18.68 -7.84
C GLY A 172 -1.09 17.65 -6.85
N HIS A 173 -1.89 17.27 -5.87
CA HIS A 173 -1.55 16.25 -4.89
C HIS A 173 -1.52 14.84 -5.50
N GLN A 174 -2.37 14.55 -6.50
CA GLN A 174 -2.33 13.29 -7.24
C GLN A 174 -0.98 13.10 -7.98
N ILE A 175 -0.53 14.14 -8.67
CA ILE A 175 0.75 14.13 -9.39
C ILE A 175 1.91 14.00 -8.41
N GLY A 176 1.89 14.76 -7.30
CA GLY A 176 2.90 14.69 -6.26
C GLY A 176 3.01 13.30 -5.62
N LEU A 177 1.87 12.63 -5.39
CA LEU A 177 1.82 11.27 -4.89
C LEU A 177 2.44 10.26 -5.87
N LEU A 178 2.08 10.34 -7.15
CA LEU A 178 2.64 9.46 -8.18
C LEU A 178 4.16 9.66 -8.32
N ASP A 179 4.65 10.90 -8.24
CA ASP A 179 6.08 11.21 -8.28
C ASP A 179 6.80 10.66 -7.03
N LEU A 180 6.21 10.79 -5.85
CA LEU A 180 6.74 10.23 -4.60
C LEU A 180 6.87 8.69 -4.66
N VAL A 181 5.82 8.02 -5.12
CA VAL A 181 5.80 6.54 -5.27
C VAL A 181 6.83 6.10 -6.31
N SER A 182 6.95 6.83 -7.43
CA SER A 182 7.93 6.56 -8.48
C SER A 182 9.37 6.69 -7.98
N ARG A 183 9.67 7.69 -7.14
CA ARG A 183 11.01 7.90 -6.55
C ARG A 183 11.41 6.80 -5.58
N GLN A 184 10.47 6.25 -4.83
CA GLN A 184 10.76 5.14 -3.90
C GLN A 184 11.03 3.82 -4.62
N GLY A 185 10.44 3.58 -5.78
CA GLY A 185 10.74 2.43 -6.64
C GLY A 185 12.13 2.48 -7.29
N GLY A 186 12.79 3.65 -7.34
CA GLY A 186 14.07 3.89 -7.99
C GLY A 186 15.27 4.10 -7.05
N ALA A 187 15.13 3.99 -5.73
CA ALA A 187 16.12 4.44 -4.76
C ALA A 187 17.31 3.48 -4.51
N ASP A 188 17.51 2.46 -5.33
CA ASP A 188 18.72 1.61 -5.28
C ASP A 188 19.50 1.70 -6.58
N GLY A 189 20.56 2.53 -6.59
CA GLY A 189 21.65 2.48 -7.57
C GLY A 189 21.72 3.68 -8.53
N GLY A 190 22.75 4.50 -8.34
CA GLY A 190 23.11 5.56 -9.26
C GLY A 190 23.34 5.04 -10.69
N GLY A 191 22.66 5.65 -11.65
CA GLY A 191 22.80 5.39 -13.07
C GLY A 191 21.46 5.53 -13.76
N GLY A 192 21.32 6.52 -14.63
CA GLY A 192 20.16 6.96 -15.42
C GLY A 192 19.10 5.90 -15.72
N ALA A 193 18.23 5.64 -14.79
CA ALA A 193 17.13 4.71 -14.96
C ALA A 193 16.02 5.41 -15.75
N ALA A 194 15.65 4.84 -16.89
CA ALA A 194 14.47 5.20 -17.63
C ALA A 194 13.26 5.21 -16.66
N ARG A 195 12.43 6.24 -16.75
CA ARG A 195 11.17 6.32 -15.98
C ARG A 195 10.37 5.05 -16.24
N PRO A 196 9.88 4.34 -15.18
CA PRO A 196 9.06 3.17 -15.38
C PRO A 196 7.81 3.54 -16.19
N GLN A 197 7.59 2.82 -17.29
CA GLN A 197 6.38 3.00 -18.08
C GLN A 197 5.23 2.27 -17.41
N PRO A 198 4.07 2.92 -17.20
CA PRO A 198 2.91 2.27 -16.62
C PRO A 198 2.40 1.18 -17.56
N ARG A 199 2.24 -0.04 -17.02
CA ARG A 199 1.47 -1.10 -17.68
C ARG A 199 0.08 -1.13 -17.09
N GLY A 200 -0.94 -1.10 -17.94
CA GLY A 200 -2.34 -1.17 -17.54
C GLY A 200 -2.88 -2.59 -17.77
N HIS A 201 -3.51 -3.16 -16.75
CA HIS A 201 -4.40 -4.30 -16.92
C HIS A 201 -5.85 -3.81 -16.83
N VAL A 202 -6.68 -4.23 -17.80
CA VAL A 202 -8.13 -3.98 -17.78
C VAL A 202 -8.80 -5.22 -17.20
N LEU A 203 -9.61 -5.02 -16.17
CA LEU A 203 -10.47 -6.04 -15.57
C LEU A 203 -11.90 -5.88 -16.08
#